data_ffdfa99d395d2f5036e024a186b5cb12
#
_entry.id   ffdfa99d395d2f5036e024a186b5cb12
#
_cell.length_a   1.000
_cell.length_b   1.000
_cell.length_c   1.000
_cell.angle_alpha   90.00
_cell.angle_beta   90.00
_cell.angle_gamma   90.00
#
_symmetry.space_group_name_H-M   'P 1'
#
loop_
_entity.id
_entity.type
_entity.pdbx_description
1 polymer ?
#
loop_
_entity_poly.entity_id
_entity_poly.type
_entity_poly.pdbx_seq_one_letter_code
_entity_poly.pdbx_strand_id
1 'polypeptide(L)'
;MRPLAGDPLRRARSGRRLAGAKLKYTDMNSKYALPKDGGLIVDSAPSDIIRRYEKIPASVFEHESEGVGYVADLIVRAIKKHNEYSLSNEIFEDVQPFVLGLTTGRTPLGLYHELVRRYRDGMVSFSNVAVYSLDEFYPIGADEPQSRNYRIHEEFLNHIDILPENIHIPDGTVPESRISRYCESYDRAINHIDLMIIGVGEQGQLGFNEPGSYEKSRTRLVQLSHDSRKIQSSAFSGIDDTPKMAITMGIDTIMRADKIVLMAWGEEKADVIRKVVEGQITDQVPATALQEHHNIEVVIDENAAGKLTREVAPWLVGPCEWTPKFTRKAVIWLCGVVGKPILKLTHSDYIENSLGELLEAKGPYDKINIDVFNDLQHTITGWPGGKPNADDSTRPVPSKPFPKKVLIFSPHPDDDVISMGGTFIRLVDHG
;
A
#
# COMPACT_ATOMS: atom_id res chain seq x y z
N MET A 1 43.32 36.49 -55.90
CA MET A 1 44.33 36.11 -54.88
C MET A 1 43.62 35.83 -53.54
N ARG A 2 43.91 34.72 -53.05
CA ARG A 2 43.51 34.01 -51.78
C ARG A 2 42.57 34.68 -50.75
N PRO A 3 41.64 33.90 -50.19
CA PRO A 3 40.68 34.32 -49.19
C PRO A 3 41.25 34.20 -47.76
N LEU A 4 40.76 35.04 -46.88
CA LEU A 4 41.10 35.07 -45.48
C LEU A 4 40.10 34.26 -44.62
N ALA A 5 40.67 33.71 -43.58
CA ALA A 5 40.28 32.67 -42.68
C ALA A 5 38.94 32.88 -41.93
N GLY A 6 38.32 31.73 -41.66
CA GLY A 6 37.07 31.60 -40.93
C GLY A 6 37.17 31.82 -39.42
N ASP A 7 36.07 32.26 -38.91
CA ASP A 7 35.73 32.47 -37.49
C ASP A 7 35.61 31.15 -36.72
N PRO A 8 36.32 30.95 -35.60
CA PRO A 8 36.32 29.70 -34.83
C PRO A 8 35.19 29.55 -33.80
N LEU A 9 34.14 30.37 -33.81
CA LEU A 9 33.08 30.34 -32.76
C LEU A 9 31.78 29.62 -33.15
N ARG A 10 31.80 28.74 -34.15
CA ARG A 10 30.63 27.91 -34.55
C ARG A 10 30.81 26.42 -34.26
N ARG A 11 31.29 26.04 -33.09
CA ARG A 11 31.20 24.62 -32.62
C ARG A 11 30.98 24.62 -31.11
N ALA A 12 29.75 24.44 -30.69
CA ALA A 12 29.31 23.74 -29.49
C ALA A 12 27.88 24.16 -29.07
N ARG A 13 26.91 23.83 -29.87
CA ARG A 13 25.51 23.69 -29.40
C ARG A 13 24.91 22.42 -29.98
N SER A 14 25.46 21.25 -29.60
CA SER A 14 24.72 20.00 -29.62
C SER A 14 23.95 19.93 -28.30
N GLY A 15 22.80 20.60 -28.26
CA GLY A 15 21.85 20.42 -27.19
C GLY A 15 21.37 18.98 -27.17
N ARG A 16 21.77 18.18 -26.19
CA ARG A 16 21.07 16.99 -25.79
C ARG A 16 19.65 17.42 -25.43
N ARG A 17 18.70 17.20 -26.34
CA ARG A 17 17.28 17.16 -25.99
C ARG A 17 17.12 16.01 -25.00
N LEU A 18 16.98 16.33 -23.74
CA LEU A 18 16.33 15.45 -22.77
C LEU A 18 14.96 15.16 -23.37
N ALA A 19 14.78 13.92 -23.83
CA ALA A 19 13.49 13.42 -24.21
C ALA A 19 12.62 13.46 -22.95
N GLY A 20 11.82 14.51 -22.82
CA GLY A 20 10.75 14.59 -21.86
C GLY A 20 9.78 13.47 -22.18
N ALA A 21 9.79 12.42 -21.38
CA ALA A 21 8.78 11.40 -21.42
C ALA A 21 7.44 12.08 -21.10
N LYS A 22 6.66 12.38 -22.15
CA LYS A 22 5.24 12.70 -22.03
C LYS A 22 4.56 11.40 -21.62
N LEU A 23 4.46 11.17 -20.31
CA LEU A 23 3.55 10.19 -19.75
C LEU A 23 2.14 10.57 -20.17
N LYS A 24 1.59 9.87 -21.14
CA LYS A 24 0.19 10.00 -21.53
C LYS A 24 -0.65 9.40 -20.40
N TYR A 25 -1.58 10.17 -19.87
CA TYR A 25 -2.49 9.83 -18.77
C TYR A 25 -3.33 8.56 -19.00
N THR A 26 -3.38 8.07 -20.25
CA THR A 26 -4.07 6.86 -20.68
C THR A 26 -3.27 5.57 -20.43
N ASP A 27 -1.94 5.65 -20.15
CA ASP A 27 -1.08 4.46 -20.02
C ASP A 27 -0.79 4.05 -18.57
N MET A 28 -1.27 4.78 -17.58
CA MET A 28 -1.02 4.43 -16.17
C MET A 28 -1.81 3.21 -15.69
N ASN A 29 -2.86 2.79 -16.42
CA ASN A 29 -3.57 1.54 -16.16
C ASN A 29 -2.93 0.31 -16.84
N SER A 30 -1.93 0.49 -17.69
CA SER A 30 -1.31 -0.61 -18.47
C SER A 30 -0.01 -1.14 -17.86
N LYS A 31 0.44 -0.59 -16.71
CA LYS A 31 1.66 -1.06 -16.02
C LYS A 31 1.42 -2.14 -14.96
N TYR A 32 0.35 -2.88 -15.04
CA TYR A 32 0.34 -4.18 -14.37
C TYR A 32 1.19 -5.12 -15.22
N ALA A 33 2.50 -5.13 -14.96
CA ALA A 33 3.36 -6.19 -15.48
C ALA A 33 2.71 -7.50 -15.08
N LEU A 34 2.30 -8.30 -16.06
CA LEU A 34 1.90 -9.67 -15.84
C LEU A 34 2.98 -10.31 -14.98
N PRO A 35 2.65 -10.96 -13.86
CA PRO A 35 3.63 -11.72 -13.14
C PRO A 35 4.34 -12.64 -14.14
N LYS A 36 5.66 -12.64 -14.17
CA LYS A 36 6.49 -13.47 -15.11
C LYS A 36 6.14 -14.96 -15.07
N ASP A 37 5.25 -15.34 -14.16
CA ASP A 37 4.88 -16.69 -13.77
C ASP A 37 3.45 -17.08 -14.15
N GLY A 38 2.80 -16.32 -15.02
CA GLY A 38 1.38 -16.46 -15.36
C GLY A 38 0.48 -15.64 -14.43
N GLY A 39 -0.75 -15.39 -14.85
CA GLY A 39 -1.70 -14.58 -14.08
C GLY A 39 -2.79 -13.97 -14.94
N LEU A 40 -3.36 -12.89 -14.48
CA LEU A 40 -4.43 -12.17 -15.14
C LEU A 40 -3.95 -11.59 -16.47
N ILE A 41 -4.73 -11.79 -17.56
CA ILE A 41 -4.47 -11.21 -18.88
C ILE A 41 -5.05 -9.79 -18.90
N VAL A 42 -4.25 -8.82 -18.44
CA VAL A 42 -4.69 -7.42 -18.22
C VAL A 42 -5.10 -6.71 -19.49
N ASP A 43 -4.42 -6.99 -20.62
CA ASP A 43 -4.67 -6.32 -21.90
C ASP A 43 -6.06 -6.60 -22.49
N SER A 44 -6.74 -7.63 -22.00
CA SER A 44 -8.06 -8.04 -22.48
C SER A 44 -9.21 -7.75 -21.50
N ALA A 45 -8.92 -7.36 -20.25
CA ALA A 45 -9.94 -7.10 -19.24
C ALA A 45 -10.08 -5.60 -18.96
N PRO A 46 -11.30 -5.02 -19.07
CA PRO A 46 -11.57 -3.65 -18.61
C PRO A 46 -11.20 -3.46 -17.13
N SER A 47 -10.74 -2.26 -16.77
CA SER A 47 -10.29 -1.95 -15.41
C SER A 47 -11.37 -2.14 -14.34
N ASP A 48 -12.63 -1.94 -14.67
CA ASP A 48 -13.78 -2.20 -13.81
C ASP A 48 -13.99 -3.68 -13.50
N ILE A 49 -13.65 -4.57 -14.44
CA ILE A 49 -13.70 -6.02 -14.20
C ILE A 49 -12.58 -6.44 -13.24
N ILE A 50 -11.36 -5.94 -13.42
CA ILE A 50 -10.23 -6.25 -12.56
C ILE A 50 -10.51 -5.81 -11.12
N ARG A 51 -11.19 -4.68 -10.95
CA ARG A 51 -11.51 -4.07 -9.65
C ARG A 51 -12.89 -4.44 -9.10
N ARG A 52 -13.59 -5.41 -9.66
CA ARG A 52 -14.99 -5.70 -9.28
C ARG A 52 -15.22 -6.08 -7.81
N TYR A 53 -14.19 -6.46 -7.09
CA TYR A 53 -14.25 -6.71 -5.64
C TYR A 53 -13.85 -5.48 -4.81
N GLU A 54 -13.26 -4.47 -5.45
CA GLU A 54 -12.76 -3.27 -4.80
C GLU A 54 -13.88 -2.24 -4.68
N LYS A 55 -14.22 -1.89 -3.46
CA LYS A 55 -15.20 -0.83 -3.14
C LYS A 55 -14.54 0.54 -3.16
N ILE A 56 -13.23 0.59 -2.97
CA ILE A 56 -12.39 1.77 -3.14
C ILE A 56 -11.37 1.45 -4.23
N PRO A 57 -11.17 2.32 -5.24
CA PRO A 57 -10.13 2.14 -6.25
C PRO A 57 -8.75 2.05 -5.60
N ALA A 58 -7.99 0.99 -5.88
CA ALA A 58 -6.63 0.83 -5.40
C ALA A 58 -5.63 0.91 -6.57
N SER A 59 -4.68 1.84 -6.47
CA SER A 59 -3.53 1.97 -7.37
C SER A 59 -2.33 1.26 -6.75
N VAL A 60 -1.87 0.19 -7.40
CA VAL A 60 -0.76 -0.64 -6.91
C VAL A 60 0.50 -0.33 -7.71
N PHE A 61 1.61 -0.15 -7.00
CA PHE A 61 2.93 0.14 -7.55
C PHE A 61 3.92 -0.96 -7.15
N GLU A 62 4.93 -1.22 -7.97
CA GLU A 62 5.94 -2.22 -7.67
C GLU A 62 6.70 -1.89 -6.38
N HIS A 63 7.00 -0.58 -6.18
CA HIS A 63 7.72 -0.09 -5.02
C HIS A 63 7.06 1.13 -4.40
N GLU A 64 7.23 1.31 -3.08
CA GLU A 64 6.81 2.51 -2.34
C GLU A 64 7.22 3.81 -3.05
N SER A 65 8.46 3.90 -3.56
CA SER A 65 8.99 5.10 -4.19
C SER A 65 8.20 5.55 -5.43
N GLU A 66 7.62 4.63 -6.18
CA GLU A 66 6.76 4.94 -7.33
C GLU A 66 5.42 5.49 -6.88
N GLY A 67 4.80 4.86 -5.87
CA GLY A 67 3.56 5.33 -5.27
C GLY A 67 3.72 6.72 -4.62
N VAL A 68 4.84 6.95 -3.93
CA VAL A 68 5.22 8.26 -3.39
C VAL A 68 5.33 9.30 -4.51
N GLY A 69 6.02 8.97 -5.61
CA GLY A 69 6.13 9.85 -6.77
C GLY A 69 4.77 10.21 -7.38
N TYR A 70 3.88 9.22 -7.48
CA TYR A 70 2.52 9.41 -7.96
C TYR A 70 1.70 10.37 -7.08
N VAL A 71 1.71 10.17 -5.75
CA VAL A 71 0.99 11.03 -4.81
C VAL A 71 1.57 12.45 -4.82
N ALA A 72 2.90 12.59 -4.88
CA ALA A 72 3.54 13.89 -5.01
C ALA A 72 3.14 14.62 -6.31
N ASP A 73 3.04 13.91 -7.44
CA ASP A 73 2.52 14.46 -8.71
C ASP A 73 1.06 14.93 -8.57
N LEU A 74 0.26 14.17 -7.84
CA LEU A 74 -1.14 14.52 -7.60
C LEU A 74 -1.25 15.82 -6.79
N ILE A 75 -0.49 15.95 -5.69
CA ILE A 75 -0.46 17.16 -4.86
C ILE A 75 0.00 18.36 -5.66
N VAL A 76 1.14 18.25 -6.36
CA VAL A 76 1.70 19.35 -7.16
C VAL A 76 0.73 19.84 -8.22
N ARG A 77 0.05 18.92 -8.90
CA ARG A 77 -0.98 19.27 -9.89
C ARG A 77 -2.19 19.94 -9.28
N ALA A 78 -2.65 19.45 -8.12
CA ALA A 78 -3.79 20.03 -7.42
C ALA A 78 -3.50 21.47 -6.99
N ILE A 79 -2.34 21.73 -6.37
CA ILE A 79 -1.89 23.07 -5.97
C ILE A 79 -1.81 24.00 -7.20
N LYS A 80 -1.17 23.56 -8.28
CA LYS A 80 -1.05 24.37 -9.51
C LYS A 80 -2.42 24.71 -10.09
N LYS A 81 -3.31 23.73 -10.20
CA LYS A 81 -4.66 23.94 -10.73
C LYS A 81 -5.46 24.93 -9.86
N HIS A 82 -5.34 24.84 -8.53
CA HIS A 82 -5.97 25.75 -7.59
C HIS A 82 -5.47 27.19 -7.81
N ASN A 83 -4.15 27.37 -7.90
CA ASN A 83 -3.54 28.66 -8.11
C ASN A 83 -3.88 29.26 -9.51
N GLU A 84 -3.91 28.47 -10.58
CA GLU A 84 -4.31 28.89 -11.92
C GLU A 84 -5.78 29.34 -11.95
N TYR A 85 -6.68 28.64 -11.27
CA TYR A 85 -8.09 29.00 -11.15
C TYR A 85 -8.28 30.32 -10.41
N SER A 86 -7.55 30.51 -9.32
CA SER A 86 -7.58 31.72 -8.51
C SER A 86 -7.09 32.95 -9.29
N LEU A 87 -6.06 32.79 -10.12
CA LEU A 87 -5.53 33.88 -10.98
C LEU A 87 -6.46 34.22 -12.14
N SER A 88 -7.22 33.26 -12.69
CA SER A 88 -8.09 33.48 -13.86
C SER A 88 -9.38 34.20 -13.54
N ASN A 89 -9.81 34.20 -12.28
CA ASN A 89 -11.12 34.79 -11.88
C ASN A 89 -11.05 36.26 -11.44
N GLU A 90 -9.92 36.99 -11.64
CA GLU A 90 -9.73 38.43 -11.33
C GLU A 90 -10.15 38.84 -9.89
N ILE A 91 -10.35 37.88 -8.97
CA ILE A 91 -10.70 38.13 -7.58
C ILE A 91 -9.39 38.27 -6.80
N PHE A 92 -8.71 39.41 -6.94
CA PHE A 92 -7.41 39.66 -6.33
C PHE A 92 -7.43 39.88 -4.81
N GLU A 93 -8.59 39.96 -4.17
CA GLU A 93 -8.67 40.37 -2.75
C GLU A 93 -8.89 39.24 -1.75
N ASP A 94 -9.26 37.99 -2.17
CA ASP A 94 -9.53 36.88 -1.24
C ASP A 94 -9.23 35.49 -1.85
N VAL A 95 -8.00 35.30 -2.38
CA VAL A 95 -7.59 33.95 -2.81
C VAL A 95 -7.40 33.07 -1.58
N GLN A 96 -8.34 32.18 -1.32
CA GLN A 96 -8.18 31.20 -0.24
C GLN A 96 -7.05 30.23 -0.55
N PRO A 97 -6.23 29.84 0.44
CA PRO A 97 -5.16 28.88 0.22
C PRO A 97 -5.70 27.49 -0.12
N PHE A 98 -4.93 26.72 -0.89
CA PHE A 98 -5.18 25.30 -1.09
C PHE A 98 -5.02 24.55 0.25
N VAL A 99 -6.06 23.86 0.71
CA VAL A 99 -6.07 23.23 2.03
C VAL A 99 -5.66 21.77 1.93
N LEU A 100 -4.50 21.45 2.51
CA LEU A 100 -3.90 20.12 2.53
C LEU A 100 -4.00 19.50 3.93
N GLY A 101 -4.77 18.42 4.06
CA GLY A 101 -4.80 17.61 5.28
C GLY A 101 -3.63 16.61 5.26
N LEU A 102 -2.88 16.54 6.36
CA LEU A 102 -1.69 15.69 6.47
C LEU A 102 -1.71 14.85 7.76
N THR A 103 -1.02 13.72 7.70
CA THR A 103 -0.72 12.86 8.85
C THR A 103 0.78 12.77 9.06
N THR A 104 1.19 12.33 10.23
CA THR A 104 2.60 12.05 10.54
C THR A 104 2.85 10.54 10.62
N GLY A 105 4.09 10.14 10.78
CA GLY A 105 4.50 8.76 10.91
C GLY A 105 5.35 8.27 9.74
N ARG A 106 5.59 6.96 9.67
CA ARG A 106 6.50 6.38 8.67
C ARG A 106 5.93 6.43 7.24
N THR A 107 4.64 6.23 7.09
CA THR A 107 3.99 6.14 5.77
C THR A 107 4.18 7.40 4.91
N PRO A 108 3.95 8.64 5.41
CA PRO A 108 4.11 9.85 4.60
C PRO A 108 5.55 10.37 4.49
N LEU A 109 6.51 9.80 5.20
CA LEU A 109 7.88 10.34 5.27
C LEU A 109 8.54 10.44 3.88
N GLY A 110 8.45 9.39 3.08
CA GLY A 110 8.94 9.40 1.70
C GLY A 110 8.27 10.49 0.84
N LEU A 111 6.97 10.72 1.04
CA LEU A 111 6.23 11.77 0.36
C LEU A 111 6.71 13.17 0.75
N TYR A 112 6.97 13.40 2.03
CA TYR A 112 7.50 14.70 2.50
C TYR A 112 8.86 15.01 1.90
N HIS A 113 9.77 14.05 1.89
CA HIS A 113 11.07 14.21 1.26
C HIS A 113 10.96 14.49 -0.25
N GLU A 114 10.05 13.81 -0.95
CA GLU A 114 9.82 14.04 -2.38
C GLU A 114 9.20 15.41 -2.65
N LEU A 115 8.26 15.88 -1.83
CA LEU A 115 7.69 17.23 -1.96
C LEU A 115 8.73 18.32 -1.69
N VAL A 116 9.59 18.16 -0.68
CA VAL A 116 10.73 19.08 -0.41
C VAL A 116 11.68 19.11 -1.60
N ARG A 117 11.99 17.96 -2.19
CA ARG A 117 12.83 17.89 -3.40
C ARG A 117 12.19 18.67 -4.53
N ARG A 118 10.89 18.47 -4.80
CA ARG A 118 10.15 19.18 -5.86
C ARG A 118 10.08 20.69 -5.62
N TYR A 119 9.93 21.11 -4.38
CA TYR A 119 10.01 22.52 -4.02
C TYR A 119 11.38 23.09 -4.33
N ARG A 120 12.47 22.43 -3.91
CA ARG A 120 13.84 22.87 -4.19
C ARG A 120 14.16 22.91 -5.69
N ASP A 121 13.56 22.03 -6.47
CA ASP A 121 13.68 21.99 -7.94
C ASP A 121 12.78 23.06 -8.62
N GLY A 122 12.07 23.90 -7.86
CA GLY A 122 11.17 24.95 -8.38
C GLY A 122 9.91 24.41 -9.06
N MET A 123 9.53 23.14 -8.78
CA MET A 123 8.36 22.51 -9.40
C MET A 123 7.04 22.92 -8.73
N VAL A 124 7.08 23.37 -7.49
CA VAL A 124 5.91 23.79 -6.70
C VAL A 124 6.30 24.82 -5.67
N SER A 125 5.39 25.75 -5.34
CA SER A 125 5.46 26.64 -4.18
C SER A 125 4.32 26.30 -3.23
N PHE A 126 4.56 26.38 -1.93
CA PHE A 126 3.59 26.15 -0.88
C PHE A 126 3.13 27.46 -0.22
N SER A 127 3.52 28.62 -0.75
CA SER A 127 3.16 29.94 -0.21
C SER A 127 1.65 30.19 -0.15
N ASN A 128 0.87 29.56 -1.05
CA ASN A 128 -0.60 29.60 -1.06
C ASN A 128 -1.22 28.25 -0.67
N VAL A 129 -0.62 27.57 0.31
CA VAL A 129 -1.11 26.30 0.87
C VAL A 129 -1.35 26.47 2.36
N ALA A 130 -2.46 25.96 2.88
CA ALA A 130 -2.70 25.79 4.29
C ALA A 130 -2.65 24.29 4.65
N VAL A 131 -1.99 23.96 5.75
CA VAL A 131 -1.85 22.59 6.22
C VAL A 131 -2.65 22.38 7.50
N TYR A 132 -3.46 21.33 7.53
CA TYR A 132 -4.11 20.83 8.75
C TYR A 132 -3.60 19.44 9.10
N SER A 133 -2.98 19.30 10.29
CA SER A 133 -2.54 17.99 10.79
C SER A 133 -3.67 17.19 11.39
N LEU A 134 -3.67 15.89 11.15
CA LEU A 134 -4.70 14.94 11.55
C LEU A 134 -4.81 14.79 13.08
N ASP A 135 -3.67 14.77 13.77
CA ASP A 135 -3.61 14.41 15.18
C ASP A 135 -2.39 14.98 15.92
N GLU A 136 -2.45 14.91 17.25
CA GLU A 136 -1.32 15.18 18.16
C GLU A 136 -1.50 14.37 19.45
N PHE A 137 -0.41 13.96 20.08
CA PHE A 137 -0.43 13.38 21.43
C PHE A 137 -0.88 14.40 22.49
N TYR A 138 -1.43 13.89 23.60
CA TYR A 138 -1.87 14.75 24.69
C TYR A 138 -1.61 14.10 26.06
N PRO A 139 -1.00 14.83 27.04
CA PRO A 139 -0.37 16.13 26.84
C PRO A 139 1.03 16.00 26.19
N ILE A 140 1.42 16.96 25.35
CA ILE A 140 2.77 17.05 24.79
C ILE A 140 3.08 18.49 24.33
N GLY A 141 4.32 18.92 24.48
CA GLY A 141 4.81 20.20 23.95
C GLY A 141 5.17 20.11 22.46
N ALA A 142 4.98 21.20 21.75
CA ALA A 142 5.31 21.26 20.31
C ALA A 142 6.81 21.12 20.02
N ASP A 143 7.67 21.40 20.99
CA ASP A 143 9.13 21.29 20.95
C ASP A 143 9.67 19.91 21.36
N GLU A 144 8.81 19.01 21.81
CA GLU A 144 9.20 17.64 22.16
C GLU A 144 9.40 16.81 20.89
N PRO A 145 10.54 16.09 20.72
CA PRO A 145 10.85 15.35 19.49
C PRO A 145 9.83 14.27 19.10
N GLN A 146 9.02 13.83 20.04
CA GLN A 146 7.96 12.82 19.85
C GLN A 146 6.63 13.44 19.38
N SER A 147 6.47 14.77 19.55
CA SER A 147 5.28 15.51 19.11
C SER A 147 5.10 15.38 17.59
N ARG A 148 3.86 15.30 17.14
CA ARG A 148 3.51 15.34 15.72
C ARG A 148 3.88 16.69 15.13
N ASN A 149 3.70 17.77 15.91
CA ASN A 149 4.09 19.12 15.52
C ASN A 149 5.59 19.19 15.23
N TYR A 150 6.44 18.75 16.16
CA TYR A 150 7.89 18.72 15.97
C TYR A 150 8.26 17.95 14.69
N ARG A 151 7.73 16.75 14.54
CA ARG A 151 8.11 15.86 13.44
C ARG A 151 7.72 16.40 12.07
N ILE A 152 6.51 16.92 11.90
CA ILE A 152 6.10 17.45 10.60
C ILE A 152 6.88 18.71 10.23
N HIS A 153 7.30 19.52 11.21
CA HIS A 153 8.19 20.65 10.97
C HIS A 153 9.58 20.18 10.52
N GLU A 154 10.20 19.24 11.23
CA GLU A 154 11.53 18.73 10.89
C GLU A 154 11.57 18.00 9.56
N GLU A 155 10.54 17.24 9.24
CA GLU A 155 10.52 16.39 8.06
C GLU A 155 9.98 17.11 6.80
N PHE A 156 9.23 18.22 6.96
CA PHE A 156 8.56 18.87 5.83
C PHE A 156 8.49 20.40 5.93
N LEU A 157 7.76 20.94 6.94
CA LEU A 157 7.32 22.33 6.90
C LEU A 157 8.48 23.36 6.99
N ASN A 158 9.56 23.03 7.70
CA ASN A 158 10.76 23.89 7.79
C ASN A 158 11.55 23.97 6.47
N HIS A 159 11.22 23.14 5.50
CA HIS A 159 11.99 23.01 4.25
C HIS A 159 11.28 23.58 3.02
N ILE A 160 10.12 24.20 3.21
CA ILE A 160 9.29 24.76 2.14
C ILE A 160 8.88 26.22 2.46
N ASP A 161 8.27 26.90 1.50
CA ASP A 161 7.86 28.32 1.61
C ASP A 161 6.43 28.53 2.16
N ILE A 162 5.91 27.58 2.96
CA ILE A 162 4.61 27.73 3.60
C ILE A 162 4.61 28.90 4.61
N LEU A 163 3.54 29.69 4.63
CA LEU A 163 3.38 30.77 5.59
C LEU A 163 3.04 30.23 6.99
N PRO A 164 3.69 30.74 8.07
CA PRO A 164 3.41 30.23 9.44
C PRO A 164 1.96 30.29 9.86
N GLU A 165 1.21 31.32 9.44
CA GLU A 165 -0.22 31.47 9.71
C GLU A 165 -1.10 30.41 9.04
N ASN A 166 -0.58 29.72 8.05
CA ASN A 166 -1.26 28.65 7.31
C ASN A 166 -0.94 27.24 7.86
N ILE A 167 -0.21 27.15 8.97
CA ILE A 167 0.12 25.87 9.61
C ILE A 167 -0.78 25.66 10.80
N HIS A 168 -1.64 24.63 10.71
CA HIS A 168 -2.60 24.27 11.74
C HIS A 168 -2.34 22.85 12.23
N ILE A 169 -1.82 22.72 13.43
CA ILE A 169 -1.53 21.45 14.11
C ILE A 169 -2.21 21.48 15.47
N PRO A 170 -2.85 20.39 15.92
CA PRO A 170 -3.46 20.38 17.24
C PRO A 170 -2.44 20.68 18.35
N ASP A 171 -2.83 21.55 19.29
CA ASP A 171 -1.99 21.96 20.41
C ASP A 171 -2.16 20.97 21.59
N GLY A 172 -1.13 20.14 21.81
CA GLY A 172 -1.06 19.16 22.88
C GLY A 172 -0.87 19.77 24.31
N THR A 173 -0.76 21.10 24.43
CA THR A 173 -0.56 21.78 25.71
C THR A 173 -1.82 22.44 26.27
N VAL A 174 -2.92 22.39 25.51
CA VAL A 174 -4.21 22.98 25.93
C VAL A 174 -4.66 22.39 27.29
N PRO A 175 -5.02 23.22 28.28
CA PRO A 175 -5.52 22.72 29.54
C PRO A 175 -6.76 21.82 29.39
N GLU A 176 -6.82 20.70 30.09
CA GLU A 176 -7.90 19.71 30.01
C GLU A 176 -9.30 20.35 30.12
N SER A 177 -9.45 21.35 30.99
CA SER A 177 -10.72 22.10 31.18
C SER A 177 -11.17 22.87 29.91
N ARG A 178 -10.30 23.08 28.93
CA ARG A 178 -10.59 23.81 27.70
C ARG A 178 -10.55 22.90 26.46
N ILE A 179 -10.11 21.67 26.59
CA ILE A 179 -9.79 20.78 25.47
C ILE A 179 -11.00 20.55 24.55
N SER A 180 -12.18 20.33 25.11
CA SER A 180 -13.40 20.12 24.34
C SER A 180 -13.72 21.32 23.43
N ARG A 181 -13.67 22.52 24.01
CA ARG A 181 -13.91 23.76 23.26
C ARG A 181 -12.83 24.03 22.22
N TYR A 182 -11.59 23.67 22.55
CA TYR A 182 -10.48 23.75 21.60
C TYR A 182 -10.69 22.83 20.41
N CYS A 183 -11.00 21.56 20.62
CA CYS A 183 -11.29 20.60 19.56
C CYS A 183 -12.46 21.06 18.66
N GLU A 184 -13.51 21.60 19.24
CA GLU A 184 -14.63 22.21 18.48
C GLU A 184 -14.20 23.42 17.65
N SER A 185 -13.29 24.26 18.17
CA SER A 185 -12.76 25.41 17.44
C SER A 185 -11.84 25.00 16.31
N TYR A 186 -10.98 24.00 16.55
CA TYR A 186 -10.11 23.40 15.52
C TYR A 186 -10.95 22.81 14.38
N ASP A 187 -11.95 22.03 14.73
CA ASP A 187 -12.84 21.41 13.77
C ASP A 187 -13.67 22.42 12.95
N ARG A 188 -14.06 23.55 13.57
CA ARG A 188 -14.73 24.66 12.86
C ARG A 188 -13.78 25.45 11.97
N ALA A 189 -12.50 25.56 12.32
CA ALA A 189 -11.50 26.21 11.50
C ALA A 189 -11.21 25.41 10.22
N ILE A 190 -11.41 24.10 10.26
CA ILE A 190 -11.40 23.23 9.08
C ILE A 190 -12.71 23.45 8.30
N ASN A 191 -12.80 24.56 7.60
CA ASN A 191 -13.99 24.86 6.78
C ASN A 191 -14.09 23.91 5.59
N HIS A 192 -12.94 23.56 5.01
CA HIS A 192 -12.78 22.76 3.79
C HIS A 192 -11.40 22.11 3.77
N ILE A 193 -11.27 20.96 3.15
CA ILE A 193 -9.98 20.28 2.83
C ILE A 193 -10.04 19.89 1.36
N ASP A 194 -9.19 20.50 0.53
CA ASP A 194 -9.13 20.16 -0.90
C ASP A 194 -8.57 18.75 -1.11
N LEU A 195 -7.57 18.39 -0.31
CA LEU A 195 -6.90 17.07 -0.41
C LEU A 195 -6.44 16.59 0.97
N MET A 196 -6.92 15.42 1.37
CA MET A 196 -6.46 14.73 2.58
C MET A 196 -5.52 13.59 2.22
N ILE A 197 -4.30 13.62 2.74
CA ILE A 197 -3.34 12.51 2.68
C ILE A 197 -3.33 11.81 4.02
N ILE A 198 -3.63 10.51 4.03
CA ILE A 198 -3.80 9.74 5.26
C ILE A 198 -3.14 8.36 5.14
N GLY A 199 -2.62 7.86 6.25
CA GLY A 199 -2.19 6.47 6.40
C GLY A 199 -3.22 5.65 7.15
N VAL A 200 -3.02 4.33 7.22
CA VAL A 200 -3.86 3.41 7.98
C VAL A 200 -3.03 2.59 8.97
N GLY A 201 -3.51 2.47 10.19
CA GLY A 201 -2.94 1.57 11.18
C GLY A 201 -3.31 0.10 10.92
N GLU A 202 -2.59 -0.85 11.51
CA GLU A 202 -2.79 -2.29 11.30
C GLU A 202 -4.19 -2.79 11.68
N GLN A 203 -4.84 -2.12 12.63
CA GLN A 203 -6.21 -2.39 13.05
C GLN A 203 -7.25 -1.53 12.30
N GLY A 204 -6.83 -0.77 11.28
CA GLY A 204 -7.70 0.10 10.51
C GLY A 204 -7.90 1.49 11.10
N GLN A 205 -7.05 1.91 12.04
CA GLN A 205 -7.13 3.26 12.59
C GLN A 205 -6.81 4.32 11.53
N LEU A 206 -7.54 5.42 11.57
CA LEU A 206 -7.25 6.67 10.87
C LEU A 206 -6.83 7.71 11.91
N GLY A 207 -5.55 8.08 11.94
CA GLY A 207 -5.00 8.80 13.08
C GLY A 207 -5.19 7.99 14.37
N PHE A 208 -5.83 8.58 15.37
CA PHE A 208 -6.21 7.87 16.61
C PHE A 208 -7.70 7.52 16.67
N ASN A 209 -8.39 7.41 15.54
CA ASN A 209 -9.71 6.79 15.48
C ASN A 209 -9.54 5.27 15.51
N GLU A 210 -9.47 4.69 16.70
CA GLU A 210 -9.29 3.25 16.96
C GLU A 210 -10.59 2.46 16.72
N PRO A 211 -10.53 1.10 16.67
CA PRO A 211 -11.70 0.23 16.59
C PRO A 211 -12.80 0.64 17.58
N GLY A 212 -14.04 0.72 17.10
CA GLY A 212 -15.19 1.22 17.85
C GLY A 212 -15.39 2.74 17.74
N SER A 213 -14.59 3.46 16.94
CA SER A 213 -14.79 4.89 16.69
C SER A 213 -16.07 5.13 15.91
N TYR A 214 -16.88 6.07 16.38
CA TYR A 214 -18.15 6.43 15.74
C TYR A 214 -17.92 7.17 14.41
N GLU A 215 -18.62 6.78 13.38
CA GLU A 215 -18.50 7.33 12.02
C GLU A 215 -18.78 8.84 11.94
N LYS A 216 -19.71 9.37 12.78
CA LYS A 216 -20.02 10.80 12.86
C LYS A 216 -19.13 11.56 13.85
N SER A 217 -18.03 10.94 14.30
CA SER A 217 -17.11 11.61 15.23
C SER A 217 -16.46 12.83 14.59
N ARG A 218 -16.33 13.88 15.41
CA ARG A 218 -15.62 15.12 15.10
C ARG A 218 -14.27 15.14 15.80
N THR A 219 -13.49 16.19 15.59
CA THR A 219 -12.23 16.40 16.28
C THR A 219 -12.45 16.37 17.80
N ARG A 220 -11.66 15.54 18.50
CA ARG A 220 -11.85 15.28 19.93
C ARG A 220 -10.59 14.73 20.59
N LEU A 221 -10.56 14.84 21.93
CA LEU A 221 -9.64 14.09 22.76
C LEU A 221 -10.08 12.63 22.86
N VAL A 222 -9.17 11.70 22.66
CA VAL A 222 -9.41 10.25 22.76
C VAL A 222 -8.44 9.58 23.73
N GLN A 223 -8.88 8.51 24.36
CA GLN A 223 -8.01 7.60 25.12
C GLN A 223 -7.35 6.64 24.15
N LEU A 224 -6.06 6.40 24.31
CA LEU A 224 -5.30 5.44 23.51
C LEU A 224 -5.34 4.05 24.16
N SER A 225 -5.63 3.04 23.34
CA SER A 225 -5.55 1.64 23.77
C SER A 225 -4.12 1.25 24.12
N HIS A 226 -3.99 0.16 24.89
CA HIS A 226 -2.66 -0.40 25.20
C HIS A 226 -1.88 -0.74 23.95
N ASP A 227 -2.53 -1.30 22.91
CA ASP A 227 -1.89 -1.70 21.68
C ASP A 227 -1.39 -0.47 20.88
N SER A 228 -2.21 0.58 20.78
CA SER A 228 -1.77 1.84 20.15
C SER A 228 -0.59 2.45 20.88
N ARG A 229 -0.61 2.48 22.22
CA ARG A 229 0.52 2.96 23.00
C ARG A 229 1.77 2.11 22.82
N LYS A 230 1.62 0.78 22.75
CA LYS A 230 2.71 -0.15 22.49
C LYS A 230 3.36 0.10 21.13
N ILE A 231 2.56 0.30 20.07
CA ILE A 231 3.07 0.64 18.73
C ILE A 231 3.86 1.96 18.73
N GLN A 232 3.36 2.96 19.46
CA GLN A 232 3.99 4.29 19.53
C GLN A 232 5.18 4.33 20.50
N SER A 233 5.32 3.38 21.42
CA SER A 233 6.30 3.40 22.51
C SER A 233 7.76 3.45 22.06
N SER A 234 8.05 3.02 20.85
CA SER A 234 9.40 3.12 20.26
C SER A 234 9.87 4.56 20.00
N ALA A 235 8.94 5.53 19.92
CA ALA A 235 9.26 6.94 19.81
C ALA A 235 9.46 7.60 21.18
N PHE A 236 9.10 6.93 22.27
CA PHE A 236 9.24 7.35 23.67
C PHE A 236 10.23 6.44 24.39
N SER A 237 10.51 6.72 25.66
CA SER A 237 11.39 5.87 26.49
C SER A 237 10.73 4.55 26.94
N GLY A 238 9.54 4.26 26.44
CA GLY A 238 8.77 3.06 26.74
C GLY A 238 7.26 3.34 26.78
N ILE A 239 6.48 2.29 27.05
CA ILE A 239 5.02 2.40 27.06
C ILE A 239 4.50 3.28 28.21
N ASP A 240 5.22 3.35 29.33
CA ASP A 240 4.82 4.15 30.47
C ASP A 240 4.97 5.65 30.22
N ASP A 241 5.96 6.03 29.38
CA ASP A 241 6.19 7.41 28.96
C ASP A 241 5.37 7.80 27.72
N THR A 242 4.70 6.82 27.07
CA THR A 242 3.82 7.10 25.95
C THR A 242 2.51 7.73 26.45
N PRO A 243 2.11 8.90 25.91
CA PRO A 243 0.86 9.55 26.28
C PRO A 243 -0.34 8.61 26.25
N LYS A 244 -1.25 8.77 27.21
CA LYS A 244 -2.48 7.95 27.31
C LYS A 244 -3.61 8.49 26.46
N MET A 245 -3.48 9.70 25.98
CA MET A 245 -4.51 10.41 25.23
C MET A 245 -3.91 11.07 23.98
N ALA A 246 -4.78 11.42 23.06
CA ALA A 246 -4.43 12.18 21.86
C ALA A 246 -5.62 13.04 21.41
N ILE A 247 -5.33 14.13 20.70
CA ILE A 247 -6.31 14.88 19.94
C ILE A 247 -6.29 14.32 18.53
N THR A 248 -7.44 14.00 17.96
CA THR A 248 -7.52 13.49 16.58
C THR A 248 -8.75 14.06 15.86
N MET A 249 -8.58 14.37 14.56
CA MET A 249 -9.73 14.60 13.69
C MET A 249 -10.64 13.37 13.73
N GLY A 250 -11.93 13.58 13.83
CA GLY A 250 -12.89 12.49 13.76
C GLY A 250 -13.12 12.01 12.33
N ILE A 251 -13.76 10.85 12.19
CA ILE A 251 -14.04 10.25 10.87
C ILE A 251 -14.89 11.21 10.03
N ASP A 252 -15.94 11.83 10.58
CA ASP A 252 -16.78 12.80 9.87
C ASP A 252 -15.97 14.02 9.39
N THR A 253 -14.99 14.48 10.18
CA THR A 253 -14.12 15.59 9.77
C THR A 253 -13.24 15.20 8.58
N ILE A 254 -12.65 14.00 8.61
CA ILE A 254 -11.85 13.45 7.50
C ILE A 254 -12.69 13.30 6.24
N MET A 255 -13.91 12.78 6.37
CA MET A 255 -14.84 12.52 5.27
C MET A 255 -15.36 13.77 4.56
N ARG A 256 -15.08 14.97 5.07
CA ARG A 256 -15.43 16.24 4.41
C ARG A 256 -14.43 16.72 3.38
N ALA A 257 -13.29 16.07 3.26
CA ALA A 257 -12.31 16.43 2.24
C ALA A 257 -12.90 16.20 0.84
N ASP A 258 -12.53 17.04 -0.13
CA ASP A 258 -12.95 16.87 -1.54
C ASP A 258 -12.33 15.64 -2.16
N LYS A 259 -11.08 15.36 -1.80
CA LYS A 259 -10.37 14.14 -2.19
C LYS A 259 -9.59 13.58 -1.01
N ILE A 260 -9.64 12.24 -0.87
CA ILE A 260 -8.83 11.50 0.09
C ILE A 260 -7.87 10.58 -0.67
N VAL A 261 -6.61 10.54 -0.25
CA VAL A 261 -5.62 9.55 -0.68
C VAL A 261 -5.14 8.80 0.54
N LEU A 262 -5.48 7.52 0.59
CA LEU A 262 -5.00 6.59 1.62
C LEU A 262 -3.72 5.93 1.12
N MET A 263 -2.62 6.08 1.86
CA MET A 263 -1.33 5.46 1.54
C MET A 263 -1.02 4.32 2.50
N ALA A 264 -0.49 3.21 1.97
CA ALA A 264 0.01 2.11 2.82
C ALA A 264 1.10 1.31 2.10
N TRP A 265 2.16 0.95 2.82
CA TRP A 265 3.33 0.27 2.31
C TRP A 265 3.66 -0.96 3.15
N GLY A 266 4.11 -2.03 2.49
CA GLY A 266 4.62 -3.24 3.13
C GLY A 266 3.57 -4.32 3.42
N GLU A 267 4.06 -5.54 3.58
CA GLU A 267 3.23 -6.75 3.77
C GLU A 267 2.38 -6.68 5.06
N GLU A 268 2.86 -5.98 6.09
CA GLU A 268 2.12 -5.78 7.34
C GLU A 268 0.79 -5.03 7.16
N LYS A 269 0.63 -4.33 6.02
CA LYS A 269 -0.62 -3.63 5.67
C LYS A 269 -1.59 -4.47 4.84
N ALA A 270 -1.17 -5.63 4.33
CA ALA A 270 -1.99 -6.41 3.39
C ALA A 270 -3.36 -6.84 3.97
N ASP A 271 -3.42 -7.22 5.25
CA ASP A 271 -4.68 -7.60 5.89
C ASP A 271 -5.65 -6.43 6.05
N VAL A 272 -5.16 -5.29 6.51
CA VAL A 272 -6.00 -4.12 6.71
C VAL A 272 -6.42 -3.52 5.36
N ILE A 273 -5.53 -3.49 4.37
CA ILE A 273 -5.85 -3.00 3.02
C ILE A 273 -6.95 -3.85 2.39
N ARG A 274 -6.87 -5.18 2.47
CA ARG A 274 -7.96 -6.04 2.00
C ARG A 274 -9.28 -5.71 2.67
N LYS A 275 -9.30 -5.50 4.00
CA LYS A 275 -10.52 -5.15 4.75
C LYS A 275 -11.08 -3.80 4.31
N VAL A 276 -10.21 -2.81 4.12
CA VAL A 276 -10.60 -1.44 3.73
C VAL A 276 -11.10 -1.40 2.30
N VAL A 277 -10.42 -2.09 1.37
CA VAL A 277 -10.74 -2.02 -0.06
C VAL A 277 -11.90 -2.94 -0.44
N GLU A 278 -11.95 -4.17 0.09
CA GLU A 278 -12.89 -5.21 -0.33
C GLU A 278 -13.90 -5.62 0.77
N GLY A 279 -13.58 -5.33 2.04
CA GLY A 279 -14.37 -5.78 3.21
C GLY A 279 -15.70 -5.05 3.37
N GLN A 280 -16.46 -5.44 4.40
CA GLN A 280 -17.67 -4.72 4.82
C GLN A 280 -17.30 -3.50 5.66
N ILE A 281 -18.12 -2.45 5.61
CA ILE A 281 -18.00 -1.30 6.49
C ILE A 281 -18.29 -1.76 7.92
N THR A 282 -17.38 -1.43 8.83
CA THR A 282 -17.47 -1.77 10.25
C THR A 282 -16.64 -0.81 11.10
N ASP A 283 -17.14 -0.47 12.28
CA ASP A 283 -16.43 0.32 13.29
C ASP A 283 -15.22 -0.42 13.88
N GLN A 284 -15.16 -1.75 13.74
CA GLN A 284 -13.99 -2.54 14.15
C GLN A 284 -12.77 -2.36 13.23
N VAL A 285 -12.97 -1.76 12.07
CA VAL A 285 -11.95 -1.34 11.12
C VAL A 285 -12.34 0.06 10.61
N PRO A 286 -12.08 1.13 11.39
CA PRO A 286 -12.62 2.47 11.12
C PRO A 286 -12.35 2.99 9.70
N ALA A 287 -11.21 2.63 9.11
CA ALA A 287 -10.87 3.01 7.74
C ALA A 287 -11.84 2.46 6.69
N THR A 288 -12.67 1.46 7.00
CA THR A 288 -13.71 0.98 6.08
C THR A 288 -14.81 2.01 5.82
N ALA A 289 -15.00 2.98 6.72
CA ALA A 289 -15.91 4.12 6.50
C ALA A 289 -15.54 4.93 5.25
N LEU A 290 -14.27 4.92 4.86
CA LEU A 290 -13.81 5.60 3.65
C LEU A 290 -14.46 5.07 2.36
N GLN A 291 -15.07 3.87 2.38
CA GLN A 291 -15.82 3.32 1.23
C GLN A 291 -17.05 4.19 0.85
N GLU A 292 -17.56 5.00 1.77
CA GLU A 292 -18.66 5.92 1.51
C GLU A 292 -18.21 7.27 0.93
N HIS A 293 -16.89 7.52 0.85
CA HIS A 293 -16.39 8.77 0.31
C HIS A 293 -16.42 8.76 -1.23
N HIS A 294 -16.98 9.81 -1.82
CA HIS A 294 -17.21 9.91 -3.27
C HIS A 294 -15.94 10.04 -4.13
N ASN A 295 -14.83 10.48 -3.54
CA ASN A 295 -13.57 10.75 -4.24
C ASN A 295 -12.37 10.31 -3.40
N ILE A 296 -12.20 9.00 -3.28
CA ILE A 296 -11.08 8.39 -2.55
C ILE A 296 -10.28 7.49 -3.47
N GLU A 297 -8.98 7.41 -3.21
CA GLU A 297 -8.05 6.50 -3.85
C GLU A 297 -7.12 5.88 -2.81
N VAL A 298 -6.88 4.57 -2.91
CA VAL A 298 -5.88 3.85 -2.12
C VAL A 298 -4.62 3.70 -2.96
N VAL A 299 -3.48 4.15 -2.45
CA VAL A 299 -2.17 4.07 -3.12
C VAL A 299 -1.25 3.18 -2.30
N ILE A 300 -0.85 2.05 -2.87
CA ILE A 300 -0.15 0.97 -2.17
C ILE A 300 0.94 0.35 -3.02
N ASP A 301 1.90 -0.33 -2.38
CA ASP A 301 2.85 -1.19 -3.06
C ASP A 301 2.30 -2.62 -3.25
N GLU A 302 3.01 -3.45 -4.05
CA GLU A 302 2.63 -4.86 -4.29
C GLU A 302 2.53 -5.67 -2.98
N ASN A 303 3.38 -5.37 -2.00
CA ASN A 303 3.37 -6.07 -0.72
C ASN A 303 2.09 -5.79 0.07
N ALA A 304 1.67 -4.52 0.15
CA ALA A 304 0.42 -4.13 0.79
C ALA A 304 -0.81 -4.62 0.01
N ALA A 305 -0.71 -4.80 -1.32
CA ALA A 305 -1.75 -5.35 -2.17
C ALA A 305 -1.87 -6.88 -2.07
N GLY A 306 -0.90 -7.57 -1.50
CA GLY A 306 -0.70 -9.03 -1.58
C GLY A 306 -1.88 -9.89 -1.12
N LYS A 307 -2.89 -9.32 -0.46
CA LYS A 307 -4.12 -10.01 -0.05
C LYS A 307 -5.39 -9.55 -0.78
N LEU A 308 -5.28 -8.61 -1.72
CA LEU A 308 -6.41 -8.26 -2.59
C LEU A 308 -6.81 -9.45 -3.47
N THR A 309 -8.09 -9.56 -3.79
CA THR A 309 -8.63 -10.68 -4.59
C THR A 309 -7.94 -10.78 -5.94
N ARG A 310 -7.64 -9.66 -6.60
CA ARG A 310 -6.91 -9.65 -7.88
C ARG A 310 -5.49 -10.20 -7.80
N GLU A 311 -4.86 -10.14 -6.62
CA GLU A 311 -3.52 -10.68 -6.37
C GLU A 311 -3.56 -12.14 -5.92
N VAL A 312 -4.48 -12.48 -5.02
CA VAL A 312 -4.58 -13.83 -4.44
C VAL A 312 -5.22 -14.81 -5.39
N ALA A 313 -6.33 -14.42 -6.03
CA ALA A 313 -7.17 -15.24 -6.89
C ALA A 313 -7.60 -14.51 -8.17
N PRO A 314 -6.65 -14.16 -9.06
CA PRO A 314 -6.91 -13.36 -10.26
C PRO A 314 -7.98 -13.95 -11.19
N TRP A 315 -8.12 -15.28 -11.23
CA TRP A 315 -9.19 -15.97 -12.00
C TRP A 315 -10.62 -15.61 -11.57
N LEU A 316 -10.78 -15.00 -10.37
CA LEU A 316 -12.08 -14.48 -9.94
C LEU A 316 -12.40 -13.12 -10.58
N VAL A 317 -11.39 -12.42 -11.12
CA VAL A 317 -11.55 -11.06 -11.67
C VAL A 317 -11.39 -11.00 -13.18
N GLY A 318 -10.82 -11.99 -13.84
CA GLY A 318 -10.68 -11.98 -15.29
C GLY A 318 -9.98 -13.21 -15.86
N PRO A 319 -9.80 -13.27 -17.20
CA PRO A 319 -9.13 -14.37 -17.87
C PRO A 319 -7.65 -14.45 -17.45
N CYS A 320 -7.14 -15.68 -17.36
CA CYS A 320 -5.80 -15.94 -16.84
C CYS A 320 -4.95 -16.78 -17.79
N GLU A 321 -3.64 -16.52 -17.79
CA GLU A 321 -2.67 -17.42 -18.39
C GLU A 321 -2.33 -18.55 -17.42
N TRP A 322 -2.72 -19.78 -17.77
CA TRP A 322 -2.56 -20.98 -16.95
C TRP A 322 -1.18 -21.62 -17.12
N THR A 323 -0.13 -20.97 -16.61
CA THR A 323 1.20 -21.60 -16.52
C THR A 323 1.21 -22.70 -15.43
N PRO A 324 2.20 -23.62 -15.43
CA PRO A 324 2.31 -24.63 -14.35
C PRO A 324 2.37 -24.01 -12.94
N LYS A 325 3.13 -22.94 -12.77
CA LYS A 325 3.24 -22.24 -11.49
C LYS A 325 1.92 -21.60 -11.07
N PHE A 326 1.20 -21.01 -12.02
CA PHE A 326 -0.09 -20.37 -11.76
C PHE A 326 -1.20 -21.40 -11.49
N THR A 327 -1.21 -22.52 -12.24
CA THR A 327 -2.09 -23.67 -11.96
C THR A 327 -1.88 -24.18 -10.54
N ARG A 328 -0.63 -24.36 -10.11
CA ARG A 328 -0.28 -24.75 -8.73
C ARG A 328 -0.82 -23.77 -7.70
N LYS A 329 -0.66 -22.47 -7.92
CA LYS A 329 -1.20 -21.40 -7.05
C LYS A 329 -2.72 -21.55 -6.89
N ALA A 330 -3.44 -21.72 -8.00
CA ALA A 330 -4.89 -21.84 -7.99
C ALA A 330 -5.37 -23.11 -7.25
N VAL A 331 -4.72 -24.25 -7.46
CA VAL A 331 -5.06 -25.51 -6.79
C VAL A 331 -4.80 -25.45 -5.28
N ILE A 332 -3.67 -24.86 -4.86
CA ILE A 332 -3.37 -24.65 -3.43
C ILE A 332 -4.41 -23.72 -2.79
N TRP A 333 -4.75 -22.62 -3.46
CA TRP A 333 -5.80 -21.71 -3.00
C TRP A 333 -7.15 -22.45 -2.85
N LEU A 334 -7.53 -23.26 -3.85
CA LEU A 334 -8.77 -24.05 -3.81
C LEU A 334 -8.79 -25.00 -2.61
N CYS A 335 -7.67 -25.68 -2.34
CA CYS A 335 -7.54 -26.52 -1.13
C CYS A 335 -7.86 -25.76 0.15
N GLY A 336 -7.35 -24.52 0.28
CA GLY A 336 -7.60 -23.67 1.43
C GLY A 336 -9.06 -23.25 1.55
N VAL A 337 -9.70 -22.92 0.42
CA VAL A 337 -11.11 -22.48 0.38
C VAL A 337 -12.07 -23.62 0.75
N VAL A 338 -11.87 -24.81 0.17
CA VAL A 338 -12.79 -25.95 0.38
C VAL A 338 -12.38 -26.86 1.55
N GLY A 339 -11.22 -26.63 2.15
CA GLY A 339 -10.72 -27.44 3.27
C GLY A 339 -10.39 -28.89 2.89
N LYS A 340 -10.01 -29.15 1.63
CA LYS A 340 -9.71 -30.50 1.11
C LYS A 340 -8.25 -30.61 0.67
N PRO A 341 -7.58 -31.76 0.88
CA PRO A 341 -6.27 -32.02 0.30
C PRO A 341 -6.37 -32.15 -1.23
N ILE A 342 -5.29 -31.83 -1.96
CA ILE A 342 -5.22 -31.76 -3.42
C ILE A 342 -5.87 -32.97 -4.10
N LEU A 343 -5.49 -34.19 -3.72
CA LEU A 343 -5.98 -35.42 -4.32
C LEU A 343 -7.47 -35.76 -4.01
N LYS A 344 -8.12 -34.94 -3.16
CA LYS A 344 -9.55 -35.08 -2.82
C LYS A 344 -10.41 -33.97 -3.46
N LEU A 345 -9.81 -33.04 -4.19
CA LEU A 345 -10.55 -32.04 -4.96
C LEU A 345 -11.35 -32.73 -6.07
N THR A 346 -12.58 -32.30 -6.26
CA THR A 346 -13.54 -32.82 -7.24
C THR A 346 -13.83 -31.82 -8.33
N HIS A 347 -14.47 -32.25 -9.41
CA HIS A 347 -14.92 -31.36 -10.48
C HIS A 347 -15.79 -30.22 -9.96
N SER A 348 -16.73 -30.50 -9.03
CA SER A 348 -17.59 -29.48 -8.41
C SER A 348 -16.78 -28.43 -7.66
N ASP A 349 -15.74 -28.84 -6.94
CA ASP A 349 -14.89 -27.88 -6.20
C ASP A 349 -14.29 -26.84 -7.15
N TYR A 350 -13.84 -27.24 -8.34
CA TYR A 350 -13.31 -26.32 -9.34
C TYR A 350 -14.40 -25.40 -9.90
N ILE A 351 -15.54 -25.95 -10.31
CA ILE A 351 -16.63 -25.19 -10.95
C ILE A 351 -17.24 -24.18 -9.99
N GLU A 352 -17.53 -24.61 -8.75
CA GLU A 352 -18.14 -23.74 -7.72
C GLU A 352 -17.22 -22.61 -7.27
N ASN A 353 -15.91 -22.73 -7.52
CA ASN A 353 -14.91 -21.73 -7.19
C ASN A 353 -14.31 -21.03 -8.43
N SER A 354 -15.06 -20.96 -9.53
CA SER A 354 -14.72 -20.20 -10.74
C SER A 354 -13.42 -20.64 -11.43
N LEU A 355 -13.03 -21.91 -11.30
CA LEU A 355 -11.86 -22.51 -11.95
C LEU A 355 -12.23 -23.36 -13.18
N GLY A 356 -13.39 -23.13 -13.78
CA GLY A 356 -13.83 -23.82 -15.00
C GLY A 356 -12.88 -23.62 -16.18
N GLU A 357 -12.38 -22.40 -16.37
CA GLU A 357 -11.38 -22.06 -17.40
C GLU A 357 -10.06 -22.86 -17.23
N LEU A 358 -9.66 -23.10 -15.98
CA LEU A 358 -8.50 -23.98 -15.70
C LEU A 358 -8.75 -25.42 -16.18
N LEU A 359 -9.96 -25.96 -15.94
CA LEU A 359 -10.32 -27.28 -16.41
C LEU A 359 -10.31 -27.36 -17.95
N GLU A 360 -10.80 -26.33 -18.62
CA GLU A 360 -10.78 -26.25 -20.10
C GLU A 360 -9.34 -26.17 -20.61
N ALA A 361 -8.47 -25.38 -19.97
CA ALA A 361 -7.10 -25.15 -20.41
C ALA A 361 -6.14 -26.32 -20.13
N LYS A 362 -6.34 -27.07 -19.02
CA LYS A 362 -5.37 -28.09 -18.54
C LYS A 362 -5.93 -29.51 -18.52
N GLY A 363 -7.24 -29.68 -18.73
CA GLY A 363 -7.90 -30.97 -18.76
C GLY A 363 -8.63 -31.33 -17.44
N PRO A 364 -9.01 -32.60 -17.23
CA PRO A 364 -9.85 -32.99 -16.13
C PRO A 364 -9.17 -32.78 -14.78
N TYR A 365 -10.00 -32.52 -13.74
CA TYR A 365 -9.57 -32.18 -12.38
C TYR A 365 -8.61 -33.20 -11.76
N ASP A 366 -8.85 -34.50 -11.98
CA ASP A 366 -8.03 -35.59 -11.45
C ASP A 366 -6.60 -35.56 -11.99
N LYS A 367 -6.44 -35.27 -13.29
CA LYS A 367 -5.13 -35.05 -13.89
C LYS A 367 -4.44 -33.82 -13.31
N ILE A 368 -5.13 -32.68 -13.20
CA ILE A 368 -4.57 -31.47 -12.61
C ILE A 368 -4.13 -31.72 -11.17
N ASN A 369 -4.97 -32.41 -10.37
CA ASN A 369 -4.64 -32.75 -8.99
C ASN A 369 -3.35 -33.58 -8.90
N ILE A 370 -3.21 -34.61 -9.75
CA ILE A 370 -2.03 -35.48 -9.78
C ILE A 370 -0.79 -34.69 -10.23
N ASP A 371 -0.91 -33.90 -11.27
CA ASP A 371 0.21 -33.10 -11.82
C ASP A 371 0.73 -32.11 -10.77
N VAL A 372 -0.16 -31.37 -10.11
CA VAL A 372 0.21 -30.40 -9.04
C VAL A 372 0.76 -31.11 -7.81
N PHE A 373 0.17 -32.24 -7.42
CA PHE A 373 0.68 -33.02 -6.27
C PHE A 373 2.10 -33.52 -6.54
N ASN A 374 2.35 -34.07 -7.73
CA ASN A 374 3.69 -34.54 -8.13
C ASN A 374 4.70 -33.38 -8.20
N ASP A 375 4.30 -32.23 -8.77
CA ASP A 375 5.15 -31.04 -8.84
C ASP A 375 5.57 -30.58 -7.43
N LEU A 376 4.65 -30.54 -6.50
CA LEU A 376 4.96 -30.19 -5.10
C LEU A 376 5.87 -31.21 -4.42
N GLN A 377 5.65 -32.51 -4.64
CA GLN A 377 6.57 -33.54 -4.12
C GLN A 377 7.97 -33.36 -4.67
N HIS A 378 8.12 -33.11 -5.98
CA HIS A 378 9.41 -32.83 -6.60
C HIS A 378 10.10 -31.60 -6.06
N THR A 379 9.33 -30.56 -5.71
CA THR A 379 9.86 -29.32 -5.14
C THR A 379 10.52 -29.57 -3.78
N ILE A 380 9.93 -30.46 -2.96
CA ILE A 380 10.43 -30.74 -1.61
C ILE A 380 11.56 -31.77 -1.64
N THR A 381 11.40 -32.88 -2.35
CA THR A 381 12.29 -34.04 -2.28
C THR A 381 13.17 -34.24 -3.52
N GLY A 382 12.84 -33.60 -4.65
CA GLY A 382 13.51 -33.82 -5.93
C GLY A 382 13.25 -35.19 -6.54
N TRP A 383 12.42 -36.04 -5.88
CA TRP A 383 12.20 -37.42 -6.27
C TRP A 383 10.69 -37.77 -6.31
N PRO A 384 10.18 -38.26 -7.43
CA PRO A 384 8.80 -38.73 -7.49
C PRO A 384 8.64 -40.04 -6.72
N GLY A 385 7.84 -40.04 -5.70
CA GLY A 385 7.39 -41.24 -5.00
C GLY A 385 8.30 -41.80 -3.91
N GLY A 386 9.34 -41.12 -3.58
CA GLY A 386 9.98 -41.28 -2.28
C GLY A 386 10.81 -42.52 -2.00
N LYS A 387 11.03 -43.44 -2.93
CA LYS A 387 11.90 -44.61 -2.72
C LYS A 387 13.00 -44.68 -3.80
N PRO A 388 14.28 -44.63 -3.42
CA PRO A 388 15.40 -44.67 -4.38
C PRO A 388 15.37 -45.88 -5.33
N ASN A 389 14.75 -46.97 -4.92
CA ASN A 389 14.70 -48.23 -5.66
C ASN A 389 13.25 -48.58 -6.12
N ALA A 390 12.35 -47.59 -6.24
CA ALA A 390 11.02 -47.86 -6.80
C ALA A 390 11.10 -48.07 -8.31
N ASP A 391 10.26 -48.98 -8.85
CA ASP A 391 10.11 -49.13 -10.28
C ASP A 391 9.51 -47.87 -10.87
N ASP A 392 10.34 -47.09 -11.56
CA ASP A 392 9.99 -45.82 -12.19
C ASP A 392 9.69 -45.98 -13.69
N SER A 393 9.54 -47.22 -14.21
CA SER A 393 9.33 -47.49 -15.64
C SER A 393 8.07 -46.83 -16.21
N THR A 394 7.10 -46.47 -15.35
CA THR A 394 5.84 -45.79 -15.73
C THR A 394 5.78 -44.32 -15.32
N ARG A 395 6.85 -43.76 -14.76
CA ARG A 395 6.88 -42.39 -14.24
C ARG A 395 7.63 -41.44 -15.18
N PRO A 396 7.29 -40.12 -15.15
CA PRO A 396 8.12 -39.11 -15.83
C PRO A 396 9.58 -39.22 -15.37
N VAL A 397 10.52 -39.01 -16.27
CA VAL A 397 11.96 -39.04 -15.96
C VAL A 397 12.23 -38.19 -14.71
N PRO A 398 12.90 -38.75 -13.67
CA PRO A 398 13.23 -37.99 -12.49
C PRO A 398 13.98 -36.74 -12.86
N SER A 399 13.61 -35.61 -12.29
CA SER A 399 14.41 -34.40 -12.44
C SER A 399 15.81 -34.69 -11.91
N LYS A 400 16.87 -34.27 -12.63
CA LYS A 400 18.25 -34.40 -12.14
C LYS A 400 18.34 -33.79 -10.77
N PRO A 401 18.97 -34.46 -9.79
CA PRO A 401 19.24 -33.87 -8.49
C PRO A 401 19.95 -32.52 -8.68
N PHE A 402 19.50 -31.50 -8.03
CA PHE A 402 20.21 -30.22 -8.00
C PHE A 402 20.46 -29.82 -6.55
N PRO A 403 21.61 -29.24 -6.20
CA PRO A 403 21.94 -28.81 -4.85
C PRO A 403 20.91 -27.80 -4.34
N LYS A 404 20.40 -28.05 -3.13
CA LYS A 404 19.45 -27.16 -2.45
C LYS A 404 20.08 -26.60 -1.19
N LYS A 405 19.90 -25.31 -0.95
CA LYS A 405 20.22 -24.73 0.36
C LYS A 405 18.97 -24.80 1.22
N VAL A 406 19.02 -25.60 2.27
CA VAL A 406 17.86 -25.85 3.16
C VAL A 406 18.22 -25.32 4.54
N LEU A 407 17.33 -24.51 5.12
CA LEU A 407 17.42 -24.05 6.50
C LEU A 407 16.42 -24.83 7.34
N ILE A 408 16.91 -25.49 8.37
CA ILE A 408 16.11 -26.27 9.31
C ILE A 408 16.08 -25.53 10.63
N PHE A 409 14.87 -25.23 11.12
CA PHE A 409 14.67 -24.67 12.45
C PHE A 409 14.31 -25.81 13.41
N SER A 410 15.18 -26.07 14.37
CA SER A 410 14.95 -27.04 15.44
C SER A 410 14.78 -26.29 16.75
N PRO A 411 13.58 -26.25 17.34
CA PRO A 411 13.35 -25.56 18.62
C PRO A 411 14.05 -26.24 19.79
N HIS A 412 14.30 -27.56 19.68
CA HIS A 412 15.08 -28.33 20.65
C HIS A 412 16.16 -29.13 19.91
N PRO A 413 17.29 -29.52 20.56
CA PRO A 413 18.45 -30.12 19.90
C PRO A 413 18.22 -31.43 19.16
N ASP A 414 17.09 -32.11 19.34
CA ASP A 414 16.77 -33.43 18.79
C ASP A 414 15.53 -33.41 17.85
N ASP A 415 14.79 -32.31 17.79
CA ASP A 415 13.55 -32.20 17.01
C ASP A 415 13.75 -32.40 15.52
N ASP A 416 14.86 -31.94 14.96
CA ASP A 416 15.22 -32.11 13.57
C ASP A 416 15.44 -33.57 13.19
N VAL A 417 16.06 -34.38 14.07
CA VAL A 417 16.29 -35.80 13.86
C VAL A 417 14.98 -36.62 14.05
N ILE A 418 14.26 -36.36 15.13
CA ILE A 418 13.06 -37.10 15.49
C ILE A 418 11.92 -36.84 14.48
N SER A 419 11.68 -35.57 14.15
CA SER A 419 10.55 -35.16 13.32
C SER A 419 10.84 -35.18 11.83
N MET A 420 12.09 -34.92 11.40
CA MET A 420 12.47 -34.71 10.01
C MET A 420 13.65 -35.57 9.53
N GLY A 421 14.16 -36.51 10.31
CA GLY A 421 15.36 -37.27 10.00
C GLY A 421 15.31 -37.95 8.63
N GLY A 422 14.20 -38.52 8.24
CA GLY A 422 14.00 -39.12 6.91
C GLY A 422 14.07 -38.10 5.78
N THR A 423 13.56 -36.88 5.98
CA THR A 423 13.63 -35.76 5.01
C THR A 423 15.07 -35.25 4.92
N PHE A 424 15.75 -35.16 6.05
CA PHE A 424 17.14 -34.73 6.14
C PHE A 424 18.09 -35.66 5.36
N ILE A 425 17.99 -37.00 5.60
CA ILE A 425 18.76 -38.00 4.85
C ILE A 425 18.55 -37.84 3.35
N ARG A 426 17.31 -37.65 2.91
CA ARG A 426 17.00 -37.46 1.48
C ARG A 426 17.56 -36.18 0.90
N LEU A 427 17.53 -35.09 1.64
CA LEU A 427 18.15 -33.83 1.19
C LEU A 427 19.65 -34.00 1.02
N VAL A 428 20.31 -34.75 1.92
CA VAL A 428 21.75 -35.08 1.81
C VAL A 428 22.02 -35.97 0.61
N ASP A 429 21.19 -37.02 0.38
CA ASP A 429 21.36 -37.95 -0.74
C ASP A 429 21.19 -37.25 -2.11
N HIS A 430 20.48 -36.12 -2.14
CA HIS A 430 20.26 -35.32 -3.35
C HIS A 430 21.23 -34.12 -3.52
N GLY A 431 22.27 -34.02 -2.70
CA GLY A 431 23.27 -32.95 -2.75
C GLY A 431 22.85 -31.65 -2.13
#